data_84594a0e48faf7f5e1125e86c8289835
#
_entry.id   84594a0e48faf7f5e1125e86c8289835
#
_cell.length_a   1.000
_cell.length_b   1.000
_cell.length_c   1.000
_cell.angle_alpha   90.00
_cell.angle_beta   90.00
_cell.angle_gamma   90.00
#
_symmetry.space_group_name_H-M   'P 1'
#
loop_
_entity.id
_entity.type
_entity.pdbx_description
1 polymer ?
#
loop_
_entity_poly.entity_id
_entity_poly.type
_entity_poly.pdbx_seq_one_letter_code
_entity_poly.pdbx_strand_id
1 'polypeptide(L)'
;MINCCKNIYKIHYIVFFLALFFSKAIAEPTLVRSKAVENVSGYQTMALTFNNDGTKMYTSSMSAASGAKSDKVYEYDLTTAYNISTATLRTSLDVGKYTGSTTHIHGAMQVVFNNDGTKMFIADHHKTIIEFTLTTPYDIDTASTTYNAGQGYDTNLQEKRPTSVAFNNDGTKMFVTGNGKSEDDNELNEYTLDTPFFVETGVTHINIEDLSSSHSLIDGIVFNYDGTKMYITDSVDNKIEQYKLTTAFNIATLSLQGTLDLSNYSGLGNARETAFNSDGSKMFVIDQDAEVYEFDLTCNWSIIDGACDDPITTTDEGKDILSSIESQTATAKQIAIQASTPVLNRMYWLRRHRTSDQLSNQNIKFNFPNKTIASLAKVFPIAEKSNNTLNKLSDSWSFWSEGSVSFGKTGDTSS
;
A
#
# COMPACT_ATOMS: atom_id res chain seq x y z
N MET A 1 41.95 28.32 -79.28
CA MET A 1 42.28 28.83 -77.91
C MET A 1 41.22 28.32 -77.00
N ILE A 2 41.65 27.53 -76.07
CA ILE A 2 40.90 26.62 -75.20
C ILE A 2 40.25 27.36 -74.13
N ASN A 3 38.93 27.25 -73.90
CA ASN A 3 38.27 27.64 -72.68
C ASN A 3 37.64 26.40 -72.07
N CYS A 4 38.22 26.02 -70.93
CA CYS A 4 37.92 24.87 -70.19
C CYS A 4 36.72 25.18 -69.23
N CYS A 5 35.60 24.50 -69.40
CA CYS A 5 34.42 24.56 -68.54
C CYS A 5 34.74 23.87 -67.18
N LYS A 6 34.75 24.62 -66.13
CA LYS A 6 34.72 24.08 -64.77
C LYS A 6 33.24 23.81 -64.36
N ASN A 7 32.84 22.57 -64.46
CA ASN A 7 31.61 22.12 -63.81
C ASN A 7 31.84 21.92 -62.30
N ILE A 8 31.28 22.82 -61.51
CA ILE A 8 31.22 22.67 -60.09
C ILE A 8 29.99 21.83 -59.76
N TYR A 9 30.21 20.56 -59.46
CA TYR A 9 29.18 19.73 -58.85
C TYR A 9 28.92 20.22 -57.43
N LYS A 10 27.75 20.84 -57.19
CA LYS A 10 27.23 21.07 -55.85
C LYS A 10 26.72 19.72 -55.36
N ILE A 11 27.52 19.10 -54.50
CA ILE A 11 27.08 17.94 -53.71
C ILE A 11 26.16 18.51 -52.66
N HIS A 12 24.86 18.32 -52.80
CA HIS A 12 23.89 18.55 -51.77
C HIS A 12 24.00 17.37 -50.81
N TYR A 13 24.64 17.56 -49.68
CA TYR A 13 24.50 16.69 -48.53
C TYR A 13 23.07 16.82 -48.02
N ILE A 14 22.21 15.88 -48.43
CA ILE A 14 20.95 15.63 -47.74
C ILE A 14 21.35 14.98 -46.43
N VAL A 15 21.48 15.79 -45.38
CA VAL A 15 21.51 15.31 -44.02
C VAL A 15 20.13 14.78 -43.75
N PHE A 16 19.95 13.48 -43.90
CA PHE A 16 18.81 12.76 -43.39
C PHE A 16 18.98 12.81 -41.86
N PHE A 17 18.36 13.82 -41.24
CA PHE A 17 18.10 13.78 -39.81
C PHE A 17 17.13 12.62 -39.61
N LEU A 18 17.67 11.42 -39.41
CA LEU A 18 16.94 10.33 -38.80
C LEU A 18 16.67 10.78 -37.37
N ALA A 19 15.58 11.48 -37.16
CA ALA A 19 14.99 11.64 -35.82
C ALA A 19 14.63 10.23 -35.41
N LEU A 20 15.56 9.58 -34.73
CA LEU A 20 15.26 8.47 -33.84
C LEU A 20 14.31 9.05 -32.80
N PHE A 21 13.03 9.01 -33.10
CA PHE A 21 12.03 8.95 -32.05
C PHE A 21 12.41 7.69 -31.28
N PHE A 22 13.21 7.86 -30.24
CA PHE A 22 13.14 6.95 -29.12
C PHE A 22 11.72 7.13 -28.58
N SER A 23 10.75 6.43 -29.15
CA SER A 23 9.60 6.06 -28.37
C SER A 23 10.22 5.36 -27.17
N LYS A 24 10.23 6.03 -26.02
CA LYS A 24 10.43 5.37 -24.76
C LYS A 24 9.53 4.17 -24.87
N ALA A 25 10.10 2.97 -24.92
CA ALA A 25 9.29 1.76 -24.88
C ALA A 25 8.56 1.86 -23.55
N ILE A 26 7.34 2.19 -23.64
CA ILE A 26 6.42 2.43 -22.58
C ILE A 26 6.08 1.00 -22.15
N ALA A 27 6.40 0.64 -20.93
CA ALA A 27 6.21 -0.71 -20.46
C ALA A 27 4.88 -0.79 -19.72
N GLU A 28 3.88 -1.31 -20.41
CA GLU A 28 2.63 -1.76 -19.79
C GLU A 28 2.91 -2.69 -18.60
N PRO A 29 1.98 -2.83 -17.65
CA PRO A 29 2.08 -3.83 -16.60
C PRO A 29 2.40 -5.21 -17.19
N THR A 30 3.43 -5.85 -16.66
CA THR A 30 3.88 -7.15 -17.17
C THR A 30 3.22 -8.27 -16.38
N LEU A 31 2.37 -9.07 -17.02
CA LEU A 31 1.79 -10.27 -16.40
C LEU A 31 2.91 -11.26 -16.05
N VAL A 32 3.04 -11.56 -14.77
CA VAL A 32 4.05 -12.48 -14.23
C VAL A 32 3.51 -13.89 -14.14
N ARG A 33 2.31 -14.04 -13.59
CA ARG A 33 1.67 -15.34 -13.36
C ARG A 33 0.19 -15.20 -13.06
N SER A 34 -0.51 -16.33 -13.09
CA SER A 34 -1.85 -16.43 -12.54
C SER A 34 -1.97 -17.62 -11.58
N LYS A 35 -3.01 -17.61 -10.76
CA LYS A 35 -3.29 -18.62 -9.74
C LYS A 35 -4.79 -18.80 -9.57
N ALA A 36 -5.28 -20.00 -9.84
CA ALA A 36 -6.63 -20.36 -9.48
C ALA A 36 -6.83 -20.38 -7.95
N VAL A 37 -7.94 -19.81 -7.51
CA VAL A 37 -8.35 -19.74 -6.11
C VAL A 37 -9.65 -20.51 -5.88
N GLU A 38 -9.98 -20.77 -4.62
CA GLU A 38 -11.22 -21.48 -4.29
C GLU A 38 -12.44 -20.65 -4.65
N ASN A 39 -13.43 -21.35 -5.19
CA ASN A 39 -14.75 -20.80 -5.45
C ASN A 39 -15.81 -21.90 -5.26
N VAL A 40 -17.02 -21.52 -4.94
CA VAL A 40 -18.15 -22.43 -4.94
C VAL A 40 -18.67 -22.60 -6.36
N SER A 41 -18.84 -23.82 -6.83
CA SER A 41 -19.34 -24.08 -8.18
C SER A 41 -20.66 -23.33 -8.47
N GLY A 42 -20.65 -22.53 -9.53
CA GLY A 42 -21.77 -21.66 -9.92
C GLY A 42 -21.81 -20.31 -9.21
N TYR A 43 -20.75 -19.95 -8.46
CA TYR A 43 -20.56 -18.64 -7.85
C TYR A 43 -19.52 -17.85 -8.61
N GLN A 44 -19.61 -16.52 -8.53
CA GLN A 44 -18.61 -15.61 -9.06
C GLN A 44 -17.64 -15.20 -7.93
N THR A 45 -16.39 -15.05 -8.26
CA THR A 45 -15.40 -14.47 -7.35
C THR A 45 -15.45 -12.94 -7.49
N MET A 46 -15.40 -12.22 -6.37
CA MET A 46 -15.66 -10.78 -6.36
C MET A 46 -14.49 -9.97 -5.76
N ALA A 47 -14.05 -10.30 -4.55
CA ALA A 47 -13.05 -9.51 -3.81
C ALA A 47 -11.64 -10.06 -3.95
N LEU A 48 -10.66 -9.16 -3.87
CA LEU A 48 -9.25 -9.47 -3.70
C LEU A 48 -8.61 -8.43 -2.78
N THR A 49 -8.06 -8.87 -1.67
CA THR A 49 -7.27 -7.99 -0.80
C THR A 49 -6.15 -8.76 -0.11
N PHE A 50 -5.19 -8.04 0.44
CA PHE A 50 -4.07 -8.58 1.21
C PHE A 50 -4.04 -7.94 2.60
N ASN A 51 -3.40 -8.62 3.55
CA ASN A 51 -2.99 -7.95 4.78
C ASN A 51 -1.76 -7.05 4.50
N ASN A 52 -1.41 -6.19 5.44
CA ASN A 52 -0.40 -5.14 5.23
C ASN A 52 1.00 -5.67 4.87
N ASP A 53 1.37 -6.85 5.33
CA ASP A 53 2.69 -7.45 5.05
C ASP A 53 2.67 -8.44 3.87
N GLY A 54 1.49 -8.65 3.24
CA GLY A 54 1.33 -9.52 2.08
C GLY A 54 1.48 -11.02 2.36
N THR A 55 1.47 -11.43 3.62
CA THR A 55 1.55 -12.85 4.00
C THR A 55 0.20 -13.54 3.97
N LYS A 56 -0.89 -12.76 3.85
CA LYS A 56 -2.26 -13.25 3.71
C LYS A 56 -2.95 -12.60 2.51
N MET A 57 -3.74 -13.39 1.81
CA MET A 57 -4.62 -12.96 0.72
C MET A 57 -6.05 -13.39 1.01
N TYR A 58 -7.00 -12.55 0.66
CA TYR A 58 -8.42 -12.83 0.85
C TYR A 58 -9.16 -12.66 -0.46
N THR A 59 -10.10 -13.57 -0.70
CA THR A 59 -11.04 -13.51 -1.82
C THR A 59 -12.45 -13.72 -1.30
N SER A 60 -13.45 -13.31 -2.06
CA SER A 60 -14.84 -13.64 -1.75
C SER A 60 -15.54 -14.33 -2.90
N SER A 61 -16.63 -15.01 -2.60
CA SER A 61 -17.54 -15.55 -3.60
C SER A 61 -18.96 -15.08 -3.37
N MET A 62 -19.64 -14.74 -4.45
CA MET A 62 -21.02 -14.34 -4.46
C MET A 62 -21.86 -15.36 -5.23
N SER A 63 -23.00 -15.77 -4.68
CA SER A 63 -23.95 -16.61 -5.39
C SER A 63 -24.69 -15.84 -6.47
N ALA A 64 -24.68 -16.35 -7.70
CA ALA A 64 -25.50 -15.84 -8.77
C ALA A 64 -27.00 -16.12 -8.61
N ALA A 65 -27.39 -17.02 -7.69
CA ALA A 65 -28.79 -17.40 -7.45
C ALA A 65 -29.38 -16.58 -6.29
N SER A 66 -30.42 -15.81 -6.57
CA SER A 66 -31.17 -15.09 -5.53
C SER A 66 -31.69 -16.08 -4.47
N GLY A 67 -31.26 -15.87 -3.21
CA GLY A 67 -31.64 -16.69 -2.05
C GLY A 67 -30.67 -17.81 -1.67
N ALA A 68 -29.54 -17.97 -2.36
CA ALA A 68 -28.45 -18.81 -1.90
C ALA A 68 -27.76 -18.16 -0.68
N LYS A 69 -27.54 -18.98 0.37
CA LYS A 69 -27.06 -18.51 1.69
C LYS A 69 -25.64 -18.98 1.97
N SER A 70 -24.75 -18.91 1.01
CA SER A 70 -23.41 -19.47 1.16
C SER A 70 -22.31 -18.61 0.54
N ASP A 71 -22.50 -17.29 0.57
CA ASP A 71 -21.42 -16.37 0.24
C ASP A 71 -20.28 -16.54 1.24
N LYS A 72 -19.06 -16.61 0.73
CA LYS A 72 -17.89 -16.92 1.53
C LYS A 72 -16.79 -15.89 1.35
N VAL A 73 -16.04 -15.70 2.41
CA VAL A 73 -14.72 -15.11 2.38
C VAL A 73 -13.69 -16.22 2.58
N TYR A 74 -12.67 -16.26 1.74
CA TYR A 74 -11.56 -17.22 1.80
C TYR A 74 -10.30 -16.52 2.26
N GLU A 75 -9.53 -17.16 3.14
CA GLU A 75 -8.23 -16.70 3.61
C GLU A 75 -7.14 -17.67 3.14
N TYR A 76 -6.10 -17.12 2.55
CA TYR A 76 -4.92 -17.84 2.08
C TYR A 76 -3.68 -17.37 2.84
N ASP A 77 -2.82 -18.31 3.25
CA ASP A 77 -1.49 -18.00 3.72
C ASP A 77 -0.49 -18.02 2.55
N LEU A 78 0.37 -17.00 2.49
CA LEU A 78 1.45 -16.89 1.50
C LEU A 78 2.79 -17.09 2.22
N THR A 79 3.57 -18.09 1.80
CA THR A 79 4.92 -18.33 2.38
C THR A 79 5.94 -17.29 1.91
N THR A 80 5.65 -16.60 0.82
CA THR A 80 6.41 -15.43 0.34
C THR A 80 5.42 -14.30 0.12
N ALA A 81 5.66 -13.17 0.80
CA ALA A 81 4.78 -12.01 0.75
C ALA A 81 4.48 -11.58 -0.69
N TYR A 82 3.20 -11.34 -0.96
CA TYR A 82 2.70 -10.92 -2.28
C TYR A 82 3.08 -11.83 -3.46
N ASN A 83 3.46 -13.07 -3.23
CA ASN A 83 3.69 -14.05 -4.29
C ASN A 83 2.54 -15.05 -4.33
N ILE A 84 1.59 -14.82 -5.22
CA ILE A 84 0.38 -15.64 -5.30
C ILE A 84 0.64 -17.12 -5.59
N SER A 85 1.78 -17.48 -6.21
CA SER A 85 2.10 -18.89 -6.43
C SER A 85 2.29 -19.68 -5.14
N THR A 86 2.59 -18.98 -4.04
CA THR A 86 2.78 -19.59 -2.71
C THR A 86 1.50 -19.62 -1.86
N ALA A 87 0.41 -19.07 -2.38
CA ALA A 87 -0.86 -19.01 -1.67
C ALA A 87 -1.44 -20.42 -1.46
N THR A 88 -1.79 -20.72 -0.22
CA THR A 88 -2.46 -21.95 0.19
C THR A 88 -3.71 -21.61 0.98
N LEU A 89 -4.85 -22.21 0.64
CA LEU A 89 -6.08 -21.99 1.39
C LEU A 89 -5.90 -22.40 2.85
N ARG A 90 -6.15 -21.45 3.75
CA ARG A 90 -6.13 -21.69 5.20
C ARG A 90 -7.52 -22.00 5.72
N THR A 91 -8.50 -21.15 5.42
CA THR A 91 -9.86 -21.29 5.93
C THR A 91 -10.87 -20.55 5.05
N SER A 92 -12.15 -20.73 5.33
CA SER A 92 -13.23 -19.95 4.72
C SER A 92 -14.31 -19.62 5.74
N LEU A 93 -14.80 -18.39 5.69
CA LEU A 93 -15.89 -17.90 6.51
C LEU A 93 -17.17 -17.83 5.68
N ASP A 94 -18.23 -18.50 6.11
CA ASP A 94 -19.56 -18.42 5.48
C ASP A 94 -20.29 -17.19 6.02
N VAL A 95 -20.28 -16.11 5.25
CA VAL A 95 -20.89 -14.84 5.64
C VAL A 95 -22.38 -14.76 5.33
N GLY A 96 -22.89 -15.64 4.46
CA GLY A 96 -24.33 -15.77 4.19
C GLY A 96 -25.14 -16.35 5.36
N LYS A 97 -24.48 -17.01 6.30
CA LYS A 97 -25.12 -17.65 7.47
C LYS A 97 -25.22 -16.77 8.71
N TYR A 98 -24.60 -15.58 8.73
CA TYR A 98 -24.69 -14.68 9.87
C TYR A 98 -26.07 -14.07 10.01
N THR A 99 -27.05 -14.88 10.36
CA THR A 99 -28.46 -14.52 10.38
C THR A 99 -29.04 -14.61 11.77
N GLY A 100 -28.87 -13.56 12.55
CA GLY A 100 -29.75 -13.26 13.68
C GLY A 100 -30.91 -12.35 13.28
N SER A 101 -30.99 -11.94 12.02
CA SER A 101 -31.94 -10.93 11.53
C SER A 101 -32.49 -11.34 10.15
N THR A 102 -33.59 -10.71 9.76
CA THR A 102 -34.23 -10.81 8.45
C THR A 102 -33.38 -10.28 7.27
N THR A 103 -32.18 -9.78 7.54
CA THR A 103 -31.22 -9.30 6.56
C THR A 103 -30.08 -10.30 6.45
N HIS A 104 -30.03 -11.00 5.33
CA HIS A 104 -28.92 -11.87 4.93
C HIS A 104 -27.87 -11.03 4.19
N ILE A 105 -26.59 -11.37 4.28
CA ILE A 105 -25.60 -10.90 3.30
C ILE A 105 -25.98 -11.58 1.98
N HIS A 106 -26.24 -10.77 0.97
CA HIS A 106 -26.72 -11.23 -0.32
C HIS A 106 -25.66 -11.15 -1.42
N GLY A 107 -24.41 -10.95 -1.05
CA GLY A 107 -23.28 -10.89 -1.95
C GLY A 107 -22.11 -10.21 -1.26
N ALA A 108 -21.09 -10.97 -0.89
CA ALA A 108 -19.83 -10.44 -0.40
C ALA A 108 -19.03 -9.87 -1.59
N MET A 109 -19.35 -8.63 -2.00
CA MET A 109 -18.79 -8.01 -3.19
C MET A 109 -17.33 -7.61 -2.96
N GLN A 110 -17.04 -6.92 -1.86
CA GLN A 110 -15.71 -6.49 -1.49
C GLN A 110 -15.42 -6.85 -0.04
N VAL A 111 -14.16 -7.15 0.24
CA VAL A 111 -13.64 -7.41 1.59
C VAL A 111 -12.42 -6.54 1.81
N VAL A 112 -12.45 -5.70 2.84
CA VAL A 112 -11.31 -4.88 3.25
C VAL A 112 -11.11 -4.94 4.76
N PHE A 113 -9.92 -4.58 5.22
CA PHE A 113 -9.57 -4.55 6.64
C PHE A 113 -9.16 -3.14 7.06
N ASN A 114 -9.30 -2.84 8.35
CA ASN A 114 -8.62 -1.69 8.92
C ASN A 114 -7.11 -1.96 9.04
N ASN A 115 -6.33 -0.92 9.36
CA ASN A 115 -4.87 -0.99 9.33
C ASN A 115 -4.24 -2.02 10.27
N ASP A 116 -4.87 -2.31 11.39
CA ASP A 116 -4.36 -3.28 12.37
C ASP A 116 -4.99 -4.68 12.22
N GLY A 117 -5.91 -4.85 11.25
CA GLY A 117 -6.57 -6.12 10.96
C GLY A 117 -7.56 -6.58 12.01
N THR A 118 -7.95 -5.71 12.96
CA THR A 118 -8.93 -6.06 14.00
C THR A 118 -10.36 -5.91 13.54
N LYS A 119 -10.57 -5.28 12.37
CA LYS A 119 -11.88 -5.13 11.72
C LYS A 119 -11.81 -5.57 10.27
N MET A 120 -12.87 -6.24 9.83
CA MET A 120 -13.14 -6.60 8.44
C MET A 120 -14.44 -5.95 8.01
N PHE A 121 -14.45 -5.38 6.81
CA PHE A 121 -15.62 -4.76 6.22
C PHE A 121 -16.00 -5.51 4.94
N ILE A 122 -17.30 -5.66 4.73
CA ILE A 122 -17.86 -6.30 3.54
C ILE A 122 -18.85 -5.34 2.90
N ALA A 123 -18.66 -5.06 1.62
CA ALA A 123 -19.70 -4.45 0.80
C ALA A 123 -20.71 -5.54 0.46
N ASP A 124 -21.92 -5.43 1.00
CA ASP A 124 -23.03 -6.32 0.69
C ASP A 124 -23.85 -5.76 -0.47
N HIS A 125 -24.00 -6.53 -1.53
CA HIS A 125 -24.79 -6.14 -2.71
C HIS A 125 -26.22 -5.67 -2.40
N HIS A 126 -26.69 -5.83 -1.17
CA HIS A 126 -27.96 -5.30 -0.68
C HIS A 126 -27.76 -4.11 0.27
N LYS A 127 -27.17 -3.03 -0.26
CA LYS A 127 -27.17 -1.69 0.32
C LYS A 127 -26.56 -1.53 1.72
N THR A 128 -25.60 -2.37 2.09
CA THR A 128 -25.00 -2.29 3.43
C THR A 128 -23.50 -2.47 3.37
N ILE A 129 -22.76 -1.64 4.08
CA ILE A 129 -21.37 -1.90 4.43
C ILE A 129 -21.36 -2.50 5.82
N ILE A 130 -20.95 -3.76 5.93
CA ILE A 130 -21.02 -4.54 7.18
C ILE A 130 -19.66 -4.56 7.84
N GLU A 131 -19.64 -4.34 9.16
CA GLU A 131 -18.43 -4.37 9.99
C GLU A 131 -18.37 -5.66 10.81
N PHE A 132 -17.24 -6.35 10.79
CA PHE A 132 -16.91 -7.49 11.65
C PHE A 132 -15.70 -7.15 12.53
N THR A 133 -15.79 -7.48 13.81
CA THR A 133 -14.63 -7.40 14.72
C THR A 133 -13.91 -8.75 14.73
N LEU A 134 -12.59 -8.73 14.60
CA LEU A 134 -11.72 -9.89 14.68
C LEU A 134 -10.96 -9.87 16.01
N THR A 135 -10.98 -10.97 16.76
CA THR A 135 -10.23 -11.06 18.03
C THR A 135 -8.74 -11.34 17.81
N THR A 136 -8.39 -11.90 16.66
CA THR A 136 -7.01 -12.05 16.16
C THR A 136 -6.89 -11.27 14.85
N PRO A 137 -5.95 -10.32 14.75
CA PRO A 137 -5.78 -9.52 13.55
C PRO A 137 -5.66 -10.37 12.28
N TYR A 138 -6.42 -10.01 11.24
CA TYR A 138 -6.40 -10.68 9.94
C TYR A 138 -6.75 -12.18 9.96
N ASP A 139 -7.36 -12.68 11.00
CA ASP A 139 -7.80 -14.08 11.12
C ASP A 139 -9.32 -14.13 11.03
N ILE A 140 -9.87 -14.50 9.85
CA ILE A 140 -11.32 -14.51 9.62
C ILE A 140 -12.06 -15.56 10.44
N ASP A 141 -11.39 -16.61 10.94
CA ASP A 141 -12.02 -17.59 11.84
C ASP A 141 -12.42 -16.95 13.19
N THR A 142 -11.83 -15.80 13.52
CA THR A 142 -12.08 -15.07 14.76
C THR A 142 -13.09 -13.94 14.61
N ALA A 143 -13.70 -13.81 13.42
CA ALA A 143 -14.71 -12.80 13.16
C ALA A 143 -15.92 -12.96 14.09
N SER A 144 -16.46 -11.85 14.57
CA SER A 144 -17.65 -11.84 15.40
C SER A 144 -18.82 -12.50 14.66
N THR A 145 -19.40 -13.53 15.27
CA THR A 145 -20.47 -14.34 14.64
C THR A 145 -21.87 -13.78 14.89
N THR A 146 -22.00 -12.78 15.73
CA THR A 146 -23.27 -12.13 16.01
C THR A 146 -23.42 -10.88 15.18
N TYR A 147 -23.98 -11.03 13.99
CA TYR A 147 -24.52 -9.89 13.27
C TYR A 147 -25.86 -9.50 13.92
N ASN A 148 -25.89 -8.37 14.60
CA ASN A 148 -27.14 -7.76 15.05
C ASN A 148 -27.65 -6.86 13.92
N ALA A 149 -28.97 -6.83 13.70
CA ALA A 149 -29.57 -5.88 12.78
C ALA A 149 -29.17 -4.45 13.22
N GLY A 150 -28.39 -3.77 12.36
CA GLY A 150 -27.82 -2.46 12.68
C GLY A 150 -26.29 -2.44 12.79
N GLN A 151 -25.59 -3.55 12.67
CA GLN A 151 -24.14 -3.59 12.54
C GLN A 151 -23.73 -3.29 11.10
N GLY A 152 -23.56 -2.03 10.76
CA GLY A 152 -23.17 -1.60 9.45
C GLY A 152 -23.88 -0.33 9.01
N TYR A 153 -23.44 0.21 7.90
CA TYR A 153 -23.99 1.41 7.31
C TYR A 153 -24.96 1.07 6.19
N ASP A 154 -26.21 1.57 6.28
CA ASP A 154 -27.20 1.46 5.21
C ASP A 154 -26.93 2.51 4.13
N THR A 155 -26.42 2.08 2.99
CA THR A 155 -26.08 2.93 1.84
C THR A 155 -27.29 3.32 0.98
N ASN A 156 -28.47 2.81 1.26
CA ASN A 156 -29.68 2.85 0.40
C ASN A 156 -30.09 4.24 -0.12
N LEU A 157 -29.68 5.31 0.55
CA LEU A 157 -29.99 6.67 0.08
C LEU A 157 -29.12 7.08 -1.10
N GLN A 158 -27.88 6.60 -1.16
CA GLN A 158 -26.89 6.92 -2.16
C GLN A 158 -26.64 5.73 -3.09
N GLU A 159 -26.45 4.54 -2.53
CA GLU A 159 -26.05 3.34 -3.26
C GLU A 159 -26.93 2.15 -2.85
N LYS A 160 -27.68 1.58 -3.79
CA LYS A 160 -28.54 0.43 -3.51
C LYS A 160 -27.86 -0.92 -3.67
N ARG A 161 -26.77 -0.96 -4.41
CA ARG A 161 -26.01 -2.17 -4.74
C ARG A 161 -24.51 -1.89 -4.65
N PRO A 162 -23.96 -1.68 -3.45
CA PRO A 162 -22.55 -1.43 -3.29
C PRO A 162 -21.75 -2.63 -3.80
N THR A 163 -20.79 -2.35 -4.66
CA THR A 163 -19.87 -3.35 -5.22
C THR A 163 -18.51 -3.28 -4.56
N SER A 164 -18.09 -2.09 -4.15
CA SER A 164 -16.79 -1.92 -3.49
C SER A 164 -16.85 -0.90 -2.36
N VAL A 165 -15.95 -1.06 -1.39
CA VAL A 165 -15.70 -0.15 -0.28
C VAL A 165 -14.21 0.03 -0.07
N ALA A 166 -13.78 1.26 0.16
CA ALA A 166 -12.41 1.60 0.52
C ALA A 166 -12.39 2.62 1.65
N PHE A 167 -11.27 2.70 2.36
CA PHE A 167 -11.04 3.69 3.40
C PHE A 167 -9.75 4.46 3.12
N ASN A 168 -9.67 5.69 3.64
CA ASN A 168 -8.39 6.38 3.72
C ASN A 168 -7.53 5.81 4.86
N ASN A 169 -6.26 6.19 4.90
CA ASN A 169 -5.29 5.57 5.81
C ASN A 169 -5.61 5.72 7.30
N ASP A 170 -6.25 6.79 7.70
CA ASP A 170 -6.61 7.02 9.11
C ASP A 170 -8.05 6.57 9.45
N GLY A 171 -8.78 6.04 8.46
CA GLY A 171 -10.13 5.53 8.63
C GLY A 171 -11.20 6.58 8.89
N THR A 172 -10.90 7.86 8.67
CA THR A 172 -11.86 8.96 8.85
C THR A 172 -12.75 9.18 7.64
N LYS A 173 -12.41 8.53 6.51
CA LYS A 173 -13.18 8.55 5.27
C LYS A 173 -13.47 7.15 4.78
N MET A 174 -14.66 6.97 4.23
CA MET A 174 -15.11 5.77 3.53
C MET A 174 -15.56 6.15 2.13
N PHE A 175 -15.25 5.32 1.17
CA PHE A 175 -15.64 5.44 -0.23
C PHE A 175 -16.44 4.20 -0.62
N VAL A 176 -17.56 4.41 -1.28
CA VAL A 176 -18.43 3.32 -1.72
C VAL A 176 -18.81 3.55 -3.17
N THR A 177 -18.69 2.53 -3.98
CA THR A 177 -19.19 2.51 -5.35
C THR A 177 -20.12 1.34 -5.56
N GLY A 178 -20.90 1.39 -6.63
CA GLY A 178 -21.81 0.33 -7.02
C GLY A 178 -22.68 0.72 -8.20
N ASN A 179 -23.79 0.00 -8.36
CA ASN A 179 -24.71 0.21 -9.46
C ASN A 179 -25.77 1.30 -9.16
N GLY A 180 -25.53 2.16 -8.19
CA GLY A 180 -26.35 3.32 -7.86
C GLY A 180 -27.79 3.06 -7.45
N LYS A 181 -28.63 4.07 -7.57
CA LYS A 181 -30.07 3.99 -7.26
C LYS A 181 -30.86 3.28 -8.35
N SER A 182 -30.39 3.29 -9.58
CA SER A 182 -30.89 2.51 -10.71
C SER A 182 -29.78 1.55 -11.18
N GLU A 183 -30.14 0.54 -11.97
CA GLU A 183 -29.18 -0.50 -12.38
C GLU A 183 -28.06 0.00 -13.31
N ASP A 184 -28.14 1.26 -13.77
CA ASP A 184 -27.21 1.86 -14.72
C ASP A 184 -26.40 3.04 -14.13
N ASP A 185 -26.54 3.33 -12.84
CA ASP A 185 -25.88 4.47 -12.20
C ASP A 185 -24.56 4.01 -11.55
N ASN A 186 -23.43 4.26 -12.21
CA ASN A 186 -22.09 4.02 -11.63
C ASN A 186 -21.64 5.26 -10.85
N GLU A 187 -21.93 5.29 -9.58
CA GLU A 187 -21.62 6.41 -8.69
C GLU A 187 -20.49 6.06 -7.72
N LEU A 188 -19.63 7.01 -7.46
CA LEU A 188 -18.62 6.97 -6.41
C LEU A 188 -19.01 7.94 -5.31
N ASN A 189 -19.23 7.42 -4.13
CA ASN A 189 -19.69 8.15 -2.95
C ASN A 189 -18.59 8.29 -1.92
N GLU A 190 -18.41 9.49 -1.35
CA GLU A 190 -17.46 9.78 -0.27
C GLU A 190 -18.20 10.12 1.01
N TYR A 191 -17.75 9.52 2.10
CA TYR A 191 -18.30 9.69 3.46
C TYR A 191 -17.20 10.08 4.44
N THR A 192 -17.56 10.86 5.46
CA THR A 192 -16.74 11.06 6.67
C THR A 192 -17.27 10.20 7.80
N LEU A 193 -16.35 9.72 8.64
CA LEU A 193 -16.64 8.93 9.82
C LEU A 193 -16.22 9.70 11.07
N ASP A 194 -17.14 9.88 12.04
CA ASP A 194 -16.85 10.53 13.33
C ASP A 194 -15.85 9.73 14.18
N THR A 195 -15.87 8.41 14.02
CA THR A 195 -14.93 7.48 14.64
C THR A 195 -14.22 6.68 13.54
N PRO A 196 -12.88 6.69 13.50
CA PRO A 196 -12.12 5.95 12.48
C PRO A 196 -12.52 4.48 12.39
N PHE A 197 -12.74 4.02 11.15
CA PHE A 197 -13.10 2.63 10.86
C PHE A 197 -14.32 2.14 11.66
N PHE A 198 -15.30 2.99 11.90
CA PHE A 198 -16.54 2.62 12.55
C PHE A 198 -17.73 3.10 11.72
N VAL A 199 -18.49 2.14 11.19
CA VAL A 199 -19.52 2.42 10.19
C VAL A 199 -20.95 2.29 10.69
N GLU A 200 -21.15 1.92 11.96
CA GLU A 200 -22.50 1.77 12.52
C GLU A 200 -23.20 3.10 12.79
N THR A 201 -22.44 4.13 13.17
CA THR A 201 -22.97 5.47 13.47
C THR A 201 -21.93 6.54 13.14
N GLY A 202 -22.38 7.80 13.00
CA GLY A 202 -21.47 8.92 12.73
C GLY A 202 -20.93 8.94 11.30
N VAL A 203 -21.66 8.35 10.37
CA VAL A 203 -21.30 8.35 8.94
C VAL A 203 -22.07 9.47 8.24
N THR A 204 -21.35 10.37 7.59
CA THR A 204 -21.92 11.51 6.88
C THR A 204 -21.48 11.48 5.40
N HIS A 205 -22.44 11.41 4.48
CA HIS A 205 -22.18 11.54 3.04
C HIS A 205 -21.78 12.97 2.69
N ILE A 206 -20.67 13.15 1.96
CA ILE A 206 -20.12 14.48 1.67
C ILE A 206 -19.94 14.79 0.19
N ASN A 207 -19.62 13.78 -0.64
CA ASN A 207 -19.44 13.97 -2.09
C ASN A 207 -19.98 12.78 -2.87
N ILE A 208 -20.32 13.05 -4.13
CA ILE A 208 -20.69 12.05 -5.11
C ILE A 208 -20.10 12.43 -6.48
N GLU A 209 -19.56 11.44 -7.19
CA GLU A 209 -19.11 11.56 -8.57
C GLU A 209 -19.86 10.55 -9.43
N ASP A 210 -20.54 11.05 -10.45
CA ASP A 210 -21.25 10.24 -11.44
C ASP A 210 -20.30 9.83 -12.57
N LEU A 211 -19.98 8.54 -12.62
CA LEU A 211 -19.08 7.93 -13.58
C LEU A 211 -19.81 7.12 -14.66
N SER A 212 -21.14 7.17 -14.71
CA SER A 212 -21.98 6.38 -15.62
C SER A 212 -21.68 6.64 -17.09
N SER A 213 -21.13 7.83 -17.43
CA SER A 213 -20.75 8.15 -18.80
C SER A 213 -19.47 7.46 -19.27
N SER A 214 -18.64 6.96 -18.34
CA SER A 214 -17.33 6.38 -18.61
C SER A 214 -17.19 4.91 -18.22
N HIS A 215 -18.12 4.39 -17.41
CA HIS A 215 -18.10 3.03 -16.91
C HIS A 215 -19.43 2.32 -17.20
N SER A 216 -19.31 1.04 -17.57
CA SER A 216 -20.45 0.15 -17.76
C SER A 216 -20.84 -0.56 -16.47
N LEU A 217 -19.85 -0.97 -15.65
CA LEU A 217 -20.06 -1.57 -14.34
C LEU A 217 -18.80 -1.44 -13.49
N ILE A 218 -18.85 -0.61 -12.45
CA ILE A 218 -17.77 -0.48 -11.48
C ILE A 218 -17.89 -1.59 -10.44
N ASP A 219 -16.92 -2.49 -10.39
CA ASP A 219 -16.86 -3.56 -9.39
C ASP A 219 -15.84 -3.29 -8.28
N GLY A 220 -14.73 -2.60 -8.58
CA GLY A 220 -13.65 -2.38 -7.63
C GLY A 220 -13.14 -0.96 -7.59
N ILE A 221 -12.80 -0.47 -6.38
CA ILE A 221 -12.03 0.77 -6.18
C ILE A 221 -10.90 0.53 -5.21
N VAL A 222 -9.74 1.09 -5.53
CA VAL A 222 -8.57 1.08 -4.63
C VAL A 222 -7.79 2.37 -4.75
N PHE A 223 -7.23 2.85 -3.64
CA PHE A 223 -6.34 4.01 -3.62
C PHE A 223 -4.88 3.56 -3.47
N ASN A 224 -3.96 4.38 -3.97
CA ASN A 224 -2.57 4.26 -3.56
C ASN A 224 -2.40 4.72 -2.11
N TYR A 225 -1.24 4.44 -1.52
CA TYR A 225 -1.01 4.69 -0.09
C TYR A 225 -1.22 6.15 0.32
N ASP A 226 -0.84 7.14 -0.48
CA ASP A 226 -0.97 8.56 -0.15
C ASP A 226 -2.31 9.19 -0.58
N GLY A 227 -3.18 8.41 -1.23
CA GLY A 227 -4.52 8.85 -1.67
C GLY A 227 -4.50 9.85 -2.83
N THR A 228 -3.37 10.00 -3.51
CA THR A 228 -3.26 10.88 -4.68
C THR A 228 -3.65 10.20 -5.98
N LYS A 229 -3.75 8.86 -5.97
CA LYS A 229 -4.24 8.04 -7.08
C LYS A 229 -5.36 7.13 -6.62
N MET A 230 -6.28 6.88 -7.52
CA MET A 230 -7.37 5.94 -7.37
C MET A 230 -7.48 5.10 -8.63
N TYR A 231 -7.84 3.85 -8.46
CA TYR A 231 -8.02 2.89 -9.55
C TYR A 231 -9.45 2.35 -9.48
N ILE A 232 -10.08 2.27 -10.65
CA ILE A 232 -11.42 1.74 -10.82
C ILE A 232 -11.33 0.52 -11.73
N THR A 233 -11.88 -0.60 -11.29
CA THR A 233 -12.03 -1.81 -12.09
C THR A 233 -13.45 -1.87 -12.66
N ASP A 234 -13.55 -1.92 -13.99
CA ASP A 234 -14.80 -2.09 -14.73
C ASP A 234 -14.84 -3.50 -15.32
N SER A 235 -15.77 -4.32 -14.85
CA SER A 235 -15.84 -5.72 -15.24
C SER A 235 -16.45 -5.95 -16.62
N VAL A 236 -17.36 -5.11 -17.05
CA VAL A 236 -18.04 -5.22 -18.35
C VAL A 236 -17.10 -4.78 -19.47
N ASP A 237 -16.45 -3.64 -19.27
CA ASP A 237 -15.47 -3.12 -20.22
C ASP A 237 -14.10 -3.81 -20.09
N ASN A 238 -13.91 -4.64 -19.06
CA ASN A 238 -12.68 -5.37 -18.73
C ASN A 238 -11.43 -4.47 -18.75
N LYS A 239 -11.51 -3.38 -18.00
CA LYS A 239 -10.48 -2.34 -17.92
C LYS A 239 -10.22 -1.90 -16.49
N ILE A 240 -9.05 -1.31 -16.26
CA ILE A 240 -8.75 -0.56 -15.05
C ILE A 240 -8.45 0.88 -15.46
N GLU A 241 -9.11 1.83 -14.83
CA GLU A 241 -8.84 3.25 -15.02
C GLU A 241 -8.08 3.82 -13.83
N GLN A 242 -7.00 4.55 -14.14
CA GLN A 242 -6.21 5.28 -13.15
C GLN A 242 -6.63 6.74 -13.13
N TYR A 243 -6.99 7.22 -11.96
CA TYR A 243 -7.31 8.61 -11.68
C TYR A 243 -6.27 9.27 -10.79
N LYS A 244 -6.02 10.56 -11.01
CA LYS A 244 -5.26 11.42 -10.11
C LYS A 244 -6.21 12.27 -9.29
N LEU A 245 -5.89 12.42 -8.00
CA LEU A 245 -6.58 13.35 -7.10
C LEU A 245 -5.61 14.48 -6.74
N THR A 246 -6.00 15.72 -6.99
CA THR A 246 -5.17 16.89 -6.63
C THR A 246 -5.18 17.17 -5.13
N THR A 247 -6.21 16.68 -4.44
CA THR A 247 -6.27 16.62 -2.97
C THR A 247 -6.45 15.17 -2.57
N ALA A 248 -5.53 14.65 -1.77
CA ALA A 248 -5.53 13.25 -1.34
C ALA A 248 -6.88 12.84 -0.73
N PHE A 249 -7.40 11.67 -1.18
CA PHE A 249 -8.67 11.13 -0.70
C PHE A 249 -9.86 12.12 -0.79
N ASN A 250 -9.90 12.94 -1.84
CA ASN A 250 -11.03 13.83 -2.13
C ASN A 250 -11.49 13.58 -3.58
N ILE A 251 -12.59 12.83 -3.73
CA ILE A 251 -13.09 12.41 -5.04
C ILE A 251 -13.53 13.58 -5.91
N ALA A 252 -13.97 14.70 -5.33
CA ALA A 252 -14.31 15.91 -6.11
C ALA A 252 -13.11 16.50 -6.87
N THR A 253 -11.90 16.01 -6.67
CA THR A 253 -10.68 16.47 -7.34
C THR A 253 -10.10 15.45 -8.30
N LEU A 254 -10.82 14.36 -8.58
CA LEU A 254 -10.37 13.30 -9.47
C LEU A 254 -10.26 13.78 -10.93
N SER A 255 -9.30 13.20 -11.64
CA SER A 255 -9.12 13.37 -13.08
C SER A 255 -8.54 12.11 -13.68
N LEU A 256 -9.14 11.61 -14.76
CA LEU A 256 -8.65 10.44 -15.47
C LEU A 256 -7.24 10.69 -16.01
N GLN A 257 -6.31 9.78 -15.70
CA GLN A 257 -4.94 9.79 -16.24
C GLN A 257 -4.79 8.83 -17.42
N GLY A 258 -5.46 7.69 -17.37
CA GLY A 258 -5.42 6.70 -18.43
C GLY A 258 -6.10 5.39 -18.06
N THR A 259 -6.12 4.48 -19.03
CA THR A 259 -6.85 3.22 -18.97
C THR A 259 -5.93 2.08 -19.32
N LEU A 260 -5.97 1.00 -18.56
CA LEU A 260 -5.37 -0.28 -18.86
C LEU A 260 -6.45 -1.22 -19.40
N ASP A 261 -6.31 -1.65 -20.63
CA ASP A 261 -7.21 -2.62 -21.27
C ASP A 261 -6.75 -4.05 -20.90
N LEU A 262 -7.53 -4.71 -20.08
CA LEU A 262 -7.23 -6.06 -19.60
C LEU A 262 -7.49 -7.15 -20.66
N SER A 263 -8.21 -6.84 -21.73
CA SER A 263 -8.45 -7.79 -22.83
C SER A 263 -7.15 -8.17 -23.58
N ASN A 264 -6.10 -7.37 -23.42
CA ASN A 264 -4.77 -7.66 -23.94
C ASN A 264 -4.07 -8.82 -23.23
N TYR A 265 -4.57 -9.25 -22.06
CA TYR A 265 -3.96 -10.33 -21.27
C TYR A 265 -4.78 -11.61 -21.40
N SER A 266 -4.19 -12.61 -22.04
CA SER A 266 -4.87 -13.87 -22.32
C SER A 266 -5.32 -14.59 -21.07
N GLY A 267 -6.60 -14.93 -21.02
CA GLY A 267 -7.23 -15.64 -19.92
C GLY A 267 -7.91 -14.74 -18.90
N LEU A 268 -7.59 -13.44 -18.84
CA LEU A 268 -8.22 -12.49 -17.96
C LEU A 268 -9.48 -11.94 -18.60
N GLY A 269 -10.62 -12.18 -17.99
CA GLY A 269 -11.92 -11.69 -18.46
C GLY A 269 -12.85 -11.36 -17.30
N ASN A 270 -13.66 -10.31 -17.44
CA ASN A 270 -14.54 -9.82 -16.37
C ASN A 270 -13.79 -9.61 -15.05
N ALA A 271 -12.77 -8.75 -15.08
CA ALA A 271 -12.03 -8.36 -13.89
C ALA A 271 -12.96 -7.76 -12.82
N ARG A 272 -12.86 -8.24 -11.60
CA ARG A 272 -13.74 -7.82 -10.50
C ARG A 272 -13.08 -6.83 -9.56
N GLU A 273 -11.85 -7.10 -9.16
CA GLU A 273 -11.15 -6.27 -8.18
C GLU A 273 -9.67 -6.18 -8.52
N THR A 274 -9.09 -5.03 -8.17
CA THR A 274 -7.67 -4.75 -8.30
C THR A 274 -7.09 -4.49 -6.91
N ALA A 275 -5.94 -5.08 -6.63
CA ALA A 275 -5.17 -4.84 -5.41
C ALA A 275 -3.71 -4.53 -5.74
N PHE A 276 -3.00 -3.91 -4.82
CA PHE A 276 -1.58 -3.62 -4.94
C PHE A 276 -0.81 -4.14 -3.73
N ASN A 277 0.48 -4.39 -3.89
CA ASN A 277 1.36 -4.58 -2.76
C ASN A 277 1.67 -3.24 -2.09
N SER A 278 2.28 -3.29 -0.92
CA SER A 278 2.47 -2.10 -0.06
C SER A 278 3.31 -0.98 -0.68
N ASP A 279 4.22 -1.28 -1.60
CA ASP A 279 5.05 -0.29 -2.28
C ASP A 279 4.55 0.07 -3.70
N GLY A 280 3.48 -0.58 -4.15
CA GLY A 280 2.90 -0.34 -5.47
C GLY A 280 3.73 -0.84 -6.65
N SER A 281 4.73 -1.69 -6.42
CA SER A 281 5.53 -2.30 -7.49
C SER A 281 4.81 -3.46 -8.18
N LYS A 282 3.77 -4.00 -7.54
CA LYS A 282 2.93 -5.09 -8.04
C LYS A 282 1.47 -4.72 -8.03
N MET A 283 0.77 -5.17 -9.06
CA MET A 283 -0.68 -5.12 -9.17
C MET A 283 -1.21 -6.55 -9.25
N PHE A 284 -2.36 -6.76 -8.65
CA PHE A 284 -3.09 -8.02 -8.70
C PHE A 284 -4.50 -7.76 -9.17
N VAL A 285 -5.02 -8.64 -9.99
CA VAL A 285 -6.39 -8.56 -10.50
C VAL A 285 -7.06 -9.93 -10.29
N ILE A 286 -8.26 -9.95 -9.80
CA ILE A 286 -9.08 -11.16 -9.74
C ILE A 286 -10.20 -11.05 -10.77
N ASP A 287 -10.48 -12.16 -11.45
CA ASP A 287 -11.60 -12.25 -12.37
C ASP A 287 -12.78 -13.05 -11.78
N GLN A 288 -13.91 -13.02 -12.46
CA GLN A 288 -15.10 -13.75 -12.03
C GLN A 288 -14.92 -15.27 -11.99
N ASP A 289 -13.96 -15.81 -12.76
CA ASP A 289 -13.73 -17.24 -12.93
C ASP A 289 -12.77 -17.82 -11.89
N ALA A 290 -12.49 -17.05 -10.84
CA ALA A 290 -11.64 -17.41 -9.71
C ALA A 290 -10.16 -17.60 -10.08
N GLU A 291 -9.65 -16.75 -10.92
CA GLU A 291 -8.23 -16.67 -11.23
C GLU A 291 -7.68 -15.32 -10.75
N VAL A 292 -6.57 -15.34 -10.01
CA VAL A 292 -5.83 -14.14 -9.60
C VAL A 292 -4.61 -14.00 -10.50
N TYR A 293 -4.43 -12.81 -11.05
CA TYR A 293 -3.32 -12.44 -11.93
C TYR A 293 -2.38 -11.51 -11.20
N GLU A 294 -1.08 -11.77 -11.26
CA GLU A 294 -0.01 -10.95 -10.67
C GLU A 294 0.76 -10.24 -11.78
N PHE A 295 0.90 -8.93 -11.64
CA PHE A 295 1.61 -8.07 -12.58
C PHE A 295 2.76 -7.34 -11.88
N ASP A 296 3.91 -7.22 -12.56
CA ASP A 296 4.95 -6.27 -12.18
C ASP A 296 4.69 -4.92 -12.86
N LEU A 297 4.79 -3.85 -12.09
CA LEU A 297 4.66 -2.48 -12.58
C LEU A 297 6.05 -1.89 -12.81
N THR A 298 6.22 -1.25 -13.96
CA THR A 298 7.48 -0.53 -14.29
C THR A 298 7.68 0.67 -13.38
N CYS A 299 6.58 1.30 -12.99
CA CYS A 299 6.56 2.44 -12.08
C CYS A 299 5.59 2.15 -10.94
N ASN A 300 6.04 2.34 -9.72
CA ASN A 300 5.21 2.09 -8.55
C ASN A 300 3.90 2.90 -8.63
N TRP A 301 2.78 2.21 -8.40
CA TRP A 301 1.47 2.84 -8.46
C TRP A 301 1.15 3.48 -9.81
N SER A 302 1.63 2.93 -10.93
CA SER A 302 1.23 3.37 -12.26
C SER A 302 0.94 2.17 -13.16
N ILE A 303 -0.30 2.12 -13.65
CA ILE A 303 -0.80 1.08 -14.56
C ILE A 303 -0.81 1.55 -16.01
N ILE A 304 -0.46 2.81 -16.24
CA ILE A 304 -0.47 3.44 -17.56
C ILE A 304 0.94 3.80 -18.00
N ASP A 305 1.11 3.76 -19.29
CA ASP A 305 2.34 4.07 -19.97
C ASP A 305 2.84 5.50 -19.71
N GLY A 306 4.13 5.64 -19.40
CA GLY A 306 4.82 6.93 -19.30
C GLY A 306 4.44 7.79 -18.09
N ALA A 307 3.54 7.31 -17.25
CA ALA A 307 3.13 7.98 -16.04
C ALA A 307 3.89 7.46 -14.81
N CYS A 308 5.18 7.14 -14.95
CA CYS A 308 6.02 7.29 -13.79
C CYS A 308 5.86 8.74 -13.40
N ASP A 309 5.09 9.02 -12.34
CA ASP A 309 5.18 10.34 -11.73
C ASP A 309 6.66 10.56 -11.58
N ASP A 310 7.15 11.61 -12.23
CA ASP A 310 8.56 11.97 -12.10
C ASP A 310 8.87 11.85 -10.60
N PRO A 311 9.84 11.04 -10.23
CA PRO A 311 10.14 10.92 -8.81
C PRO A 311 10.25 12.36 -8.31
N ILE A 312 9.76 12.61 -7.11
CA ILE A 312 9.82 13.90 -6.39
C ILE A 312 11.13 14.69 -6.66
N THR A 313 12.06 14.10 -7.39
CA THR A 313 13.37 14.61 -7.80
C THR A 313 13.36 15.73 -8.83
N THR A 314 12.26 16.03 -9.53
CA THR A 314 12.26 17.03 -10.63
C THR A 314 11.93 18.44 -10.17
N THR A 315 11.28 18.61 -9.02
CA THR A 315 11.11 19.92 -8.38
C THR A 315 12.21 20.15 -7.35
N ASP A 316 12.66 21.39 -7.16
CA ASP A 316 13.65 21.71 -6.12
C ASP A 316 13.15 21.30 -4.72
N GLU A 317 11.85 21.46 -4.45
CA GLU A 317 11.20 20.98 -3.22
C GLU A 317 11.24 19.44 -3.11
N GLY A 318 11.05 18.72 -4.21
CA GLY A 318 11.12 17.27 -4.23
C GLY A 318 12.53 16.72 -4.00
N LYS A 319 13.54 17.40 -4.51
CA LYS A 319 14.96 17.06 -4.23
C LYS A 319 15.29 17.26 -2.76
N ASP A 320 14.75 18.31 -2.14
CA ASP A 320 14.94 18.58 -0.71
C ASP A 320 14.26 17.49 0.15
N ILE A 321 13.07 17.04 -0.23
CA ILE A 321 12.36 15.95 0.46
C ILE A 321 13.13 14.63 0.32
N LEU A 322 13.57 14.27 -0.89
CA LEU A 322 14.32 13.05 -1.13
C LEU A 322 15.65 13.05 -0.37
N SER A 323 16.40 14.16 -0.42
CA SER A 323 17.65 14.31 0.32
C SER A 323 17.43 14.23 1.84
N SER A 324 16.30 14.73 2.32
CA SER A 324 15.90 14.62 3.74
C SER A 324 15.61 13.17 4.12
N ILE A 325 14.87 12.41 3.29
CA ILE A 325 14.57 11.00 3.52
C ILE A 325 15.83 10.14 3.48
N GLU A 326 16.70 10.37 2.50
CA GLU A 326 18.00 9.68 2.40
C GLU A 326 18.88 9.96 3.61
N SER A 327 18.94 11.23 4.04
CA SER A 327 19.67 11.66 5.23
C SER A 327 19.13 11.02 6.51
N GLN A 328 17.79 10.96 6.67
CA GLN A 328 17.15 10.30 7.81
C GLN A 328 17.40 8.78 7.81
N THR A 329 17.33 8.16 6.64
CA THR A 329 17.61 6.71 6.49
C THR A 329 19.07 6.40 6.80
N ALA A 330 20.00 7.21 6.30
CA ALA A 330 21.42 7.09 6.60
C ALA A 330 21.69 7.30 8.10
N THR A 331 21.03 8.28 8.71
CA THR A 331 21.14 8.56 10.15
C THR A 331 20.57 7.39 10.98
N ALA A 332 19.41 6.86 10.63
CA ALA A 332 18.82 5.69 11.30
C ALA A 332 19.74 4.46 11.21
N LYS A 333 20.30 4.20 10.03
CA LYS A 333 21.27 3.12 9.83
C LYS A 333 22.53 3.32 10.68
N GLN A 334 23.04 4.54 10.74
CA GLN A 334 24.20 4.90 11.55
C GLN A 334 23.92 4.73 13.05
N ILE A 335 22.75 5.15 13.52
CA ILE A 335 22.30 4.93 14.91
C ILE A 335 22.21 3.44 15.21
N ALA A 336 21.65 2.64 14.32
CA ALA A 336 21.54 1.19 14.51
C ALA A 336 22.92 0.53 14.61
N ILE A 337 23.87 0.92 13.77
CA ILE A 337 25.26 0.44 13.83
C ILE A 337 25.93 0.88 15.13
N GLN A 338 25.78 2.15 15.51
CA GLN A 338 26.38 2.69 16.74
C GLN A 338 25.81 2.04 18.00
N ALA A 339 24.51 1.75 18.03
CA ALA A 339 23.86 1.09 19.14
C ALA A 339 24.27 -0.41 19.26
N SER A 340 24.47 -1.08 18.13
CA SER A 340 24.84 -2.52 18.13
C SER A 340 26.31 -2.78 18.43
N THR A 341 27.19 -1.91 17.96
CA THR A 341 28.65 -2.10 18.12
C THR A 341 29.09 -2.16 19.58
N PRO A 342 28.67 -1.26 20.48
CA PRO A 342 29.02 -1.36 21.90
C PRO A 342 28.53 -2.64 22.55
N VAL A 343 27.32 -3.08 22.21
CA VAL A 343 26.75 -4.32 22.75
C VAL A 343 27.58 -5.52 22.30
N LEU A 344 27.93 -5.61 21.02
CA LEU A 344 28.76 -6.69 20.50
C LEU A 344 30.15 -6.67 21.10
N ASN A 345 30.79 -5.50 21.21
CA ASN A 345 32.11 -5.34 21.84
C ASN A 345 32.06 -5.80 23.29
N ARG A 346 31.00 -5.45 24.01
CA ARG A 346 30.82 -5.90 25.40
C ARG A 346 30.62 -7.38 25.50
N MET A 347 29.87 -8.00 24.62
CA MET A 347 29.69 -9.43 24.57
C MET A 347 31.00 -10.15 24.28
N TYR A 348 31.83 -9.64 23.35
CA TYR A 348 33.17 -10.16 23.08
C TYR A 348 34.10 -10.01 24.27
N TRP A 349 34.05 -8.87 24.96
CA TRP A 349 34.85 -8.63 26.15
C TRP A 349 34.46 -9.57 27.28
N LEU A 350 33.17 -9.71 27.59
CA LEU A 350 32.65 -10.64 28.60
C LEU A 350 33.03 -12.11 28.29
N ARG A 351 33.01 -12.50 27.04
CA ARG A 351 33.38 -13.83 26.59
C ARG A 351 34.87 -14.14 26.85
N ARG A 352 35.74 -13.12 26.71
CA ARG A 352 37.19 -13.26 26.92
C ARG A 352 37.60 -13.14 28.39
N HIS A 353 36.82 -12.43 29.18
CA HIS A 353 37.14 -12.08 30.57
C HIS A 353 36.16 -12.69 31.58
N ARG A 354 35.76 -13.92 31.36
CA ARG A 354 34.79 -14.64 32.20
C ARG A 354 35.15 -14.74 33.68
N THR A 355 36.42 -14.53 34.02
CA THR A 355 36.97 -14.69 35.40
C THR A 355 37.50 -13.39 35.98
N SER A 356 37.23 -12.24 35.33
CA SER A 356 37.74 -10.94 35.83
C SER A 356 36.68 -10.28 36.71
N ASP A 357 37.05 -9.90 37.91
CA ASP A 357 36.21 -9.24 38.90
C ASP A 357 35.92 -7.77 38.55
N GLN A 358 36.53 -7.24 37.48
CA GLN A 358 36.34 -5.85 37.06
C GLN A 358 35.48 -5.79 35.77
N LEU A 359 34.19 -5.75 35.97
CA LEU A 359 33.20 -5.65 34.87
C LEU A 359 32.90 -4.22 34.43
N SER A 360 33.41 -3.20 35.09
CA SER A 360 33.19 -1.80 34.76
C SER A 360 34.31 -1.18 33.93
N ASN A 361 33.98 -0.49 32.86
CA ASN A 361 34.90 0.34 32.06
C ASN A 361 34.40 1.79 32.05
N GLN A 362 35.11 2.67 32.74
CA GLN A 362 34.75 4.07 32.86
C GLN A 362 35.61 5.01 31.97
N ASN A 363 36.38 4.47 31.03
CA ASN A 363 37.21 5.30 30.17
C ASN A 363 36.42 5.79 28.95
N ILE A 364 35.71 6.90 29.10
CA ILE A 364 35.08 7.61 27.99
C ILE A 364 36.09 8.65 27.49
N LYS A 365 36.58 8.49 26.27
CA LYS A 365 37.43 9.48 25.60
C LYS A 365 36.65 10.12 24.46
N PHE A 366 36.44 11.43 24.54
CA PHE A 366 35.89 12.20 23.46
C PHE A 366 37.05 12.84 22.66
N ASN A 367 37.10 12.53 21.37
CA ASN A 367 38.06 13.14 20.47
C ASN A 367 37.30 14.01 19.46
N PHE A 368 37.40 15.32 19.58
CA PHE A 368 36.74 16.27 18.69
C PHE A 368 37.78 16.88 17.73
N PRO A 369 37.76 16.55 16.45
CA PRO A 369 38.67 17.11 15.47
C PRO A 369 38.42 18.59 15.19
N ASN A 370 37.25 19.14 15.56
CA ASN A 370 36.87 20.52 15.35
C ASN A 370 36.82 21.28 16.68
N LYS A 371 37.57 22.41 16.74
CA LYS A 371 37.67 23.25 17.95
C LYS A 371 36.32 23.83 18.40
N THR A 372 35.40 24.09 17.45
CA THR A 372 34.06 24.61 17.76
C THR A 372 33.23 23.56 18.48
N ILE A 373 33.30 22.30 18.04
CA ILE A 373 32.59 21.16 18.68
C ILE A 373 33.21 20.84 20.03
N ALA A 374 34.54 20.91 20.15
CA ALA A 374 35.24 20.76 21.42
C ALA A 374 34.83 21.80 22.47
N SER A 375 34.45 23.01 22.04
CA SER A 375 33.94 24.05 22.95
C SER A 375 32.52 23.78 23.43
N LEU A 376 31.67 23.19 22.60
CA LEU A 376 30.31 22.77 22.98
C LEU A 376 30.31 21.60 24.01
N ALA A 377 31.29 20.73 23.94
CA ALA A 377 31.43 19.64 24.93
C ALA A 377 31.68 20.16 26.36
N LYS A 378 32.13 21.39 26.53
CA LYS A 378 32.27 22.03 27.85
C LYS A 378 30.95 22.50 28.46
N VAL A 379 29.89 22.59 27.66
CA VAL A 379 28.58 23.05 28.11
C VAL A 379 27.75 21.87 28.66
N PHE A 380 28.08 20.64 28.27
CA PHE A 380 27.48 19.47 28.85
C PHE A 380 28.27 19.07 30.11
N PRO A 381 27.67 19.03 31.30
CA PRO A 381 28.33 18.58 32.52
C PRO A 381 28.52 17.06 32.45
N ILE A 382 29.44 16.63 31.60
CA ILE A 382 29.95 15.26 31.67
C ILE A 382 30.92 15.28 32.83
N ALA A 383 30.53 14.64 33.90
CA ALA A 383 31.15 14.55 35.20
C ALA A 383 32.67 14.79 35.16
N GLU A 384 33.08 15.98 35.62
CA GLU A 384 34.46 16.14 36.09
C GLU A 384 34.71 15.08 37.13
N LYS A 385 35.85 14.44 37.02
CA LYS A 385 36.36 13.42 37.91
C LYS A 385 36.23 13.88 39.35
N SER A 386 35.09 13.60 39.97
CA SER A 386 34.92 13.72 41.41
C SER A 386 35.79 12.66 42.08
N ASN A 387 36.85 13.06 42.69
CA ASN A 387 37.64 12.23 43.56
C ASN A 387 36.90 11.86 44.88
N ASN A 388 35.62 11.83 44.87
CA ASN A 388 34.84 11.38 46.00
C ASN A 388 34.51 9.90 45.86
N THR A 389 35.03 9.13 46.76
CA THR A 389 34.65 7.75 47.12
C THR A 389 33.14 7.56 46.99
N LEU A 390 32.70 7.08 45.82
CA LEU A 390 31.38 6.53 45.69
C LEU A 390 31.32 5.33 46.66
N ASN A 391 30.44 5.47 47.67
CA ASN A 391 30.09 4.36 48.54
C ASN A 391 29.80 3.14 47.67
N LYS A 392 30.43 2.05 48.01
CA LYS A 392 30.21 0.72 47.44
C LYS A 392 28.72 0.48 47.29
N LEU A 393 28.19 0.69 46.08
CA LEU A 393 26.92 0.10 45.68
C LEU A 393 27.14 -1.40 45.75
N SER A 394 26.22 -2.12 46.36
CA SER A 394 26.25 -3.54 46.67
C SER A 394 26.86 -4.37 45.54
N ASP A 395 27.59 -5.40 45.84
CA ASP A 395 28.38 -6.29 44.96
C ASP A 395 27.60 -6.90 43.77
N SER A 396 26.32 -6.55 43.59
CA SER A 396 25.41 -7.09 42.54
C SER A 396 25.22 -6.23 41.31
N TRP A 397 25.74 -4.97 41.25
CA TRP A 397 25.53 -4.07 40.11
C TRP A 397 26.85 -3.55 39.54
N SER A 398 27.06 -3.77 38.25
CA SER A 398 28.15 -3.17 37.48
C SER A 398 27.61 -2.23 36.45
N PHE A 399 28.15 -1.00 36.38
CA PHE A 399 27.82 -0.05 35.33
C PHE A 399 28.86 -0.08 34.23
N TRP A 400 28.42 -0.11 33.01
CA TRP A 400 29.26 -0.05 31.84
C TRP A 400 28.71 0.96 30.87
N SER A 401 29.60 1.73 30.23
CA SER A 401 29.27 2.69 29.20
C SER A 401 30.32 2.66 28.09
N GLU A 402 29.86 2.46 26.89
CA GLU A 402 30.67 2.54 25.67
C GLU A 402 29.82 3.21 24.58
N GLY A 403 30.40 4.11 23.82
CA GLY A 403 29.73 4.78 22.74
C GLY A 403 30.69 5.53 21.84
N SER A 404 30.24 5.83 20.65
CA SER A 404 30.91 6.74 19.71
C SER A 404 29.93 7.79 19.24
N VAL A 405 30.41 9.04 19.10
CA VAL A 405 29.64 10.13 18.54
C VAL A 405 30.31 10.55 17.24
N SER A 406 29.57 10.48 16.15
CA SER A 406 30.06 10.93 14.83
C SER A 406 29.29 12.19 14.41
N PHE A 407 30.04 13.20 13.98
CA PHE A 407 29.49 14.39 13.36
C PHE A 407 29.90 14.39 11.90
N GLY A 408 28.92 14.32 11.00
CA GLY A 408 29.14 14.41 9.57
C GLY A 408 28.55 15.71 9.02
N LYS A 409 29.24 16.35 8.07
CA LYS A 409 28.66 17.34 7.19
C LYS A 409 28.30 16.61 5.91
N THR A 410 27.03 16.49 5.60
CA THR A 410 26.60 16.14 4.25
C THR A 410 26.99 17.28 3.34
N GLY A 411 27.90 17.01 2.41
CA GLY A 411 28.34 18.03 1.46
C GLY A 411 27.17 18.39 0.54
N ASP A 412 27.02 19.70 0.29
CA ASP A 412 26.19 20.18 -0.79
C ASP A 412 26.72 19.57 -2.10
N THR A 413 25.99 18.67 -2.69
CA THR A 413 26.22 18.26 -4.08
C THR A 413 25.51 19.26 -4.97
N SER A 414 26.03 20.49 -5.01
CA SER A 414 25.71 21.44 -6.05
C SER A 414 26.72 21.29 -7.17
N SER A 415 26.34 20.66 -8.24
CA SER A 415 26.88 20.83 -9.57
C SER A 415 25.83 20.50 -10.61
#